data_2eff4383758ce6a0e62923e1cd1d39cd
#
_entry.id   2eff4383758ce6a0e62923e1cd1d39cd
#
_cell.length_a   1.000
_cell.length_b   1.000
_cell.length_c   1.000
_cell.angle_alpha   90.00
_cell.angle_beta   90.00
_cell.angle_gamma   90.00
#
_symmetry.space_group_name_H-M   'P 1'
#
loop_
_entity.id
_entity.type
_entity.pdbx_description
1 polymer ?
#
loop_
_entity_poly.entity_id
_entity_poly.type
_entity_poly.pdbx_seq_one_letter_code
_entity_poly.pdbx_strand_id
1 'polypeptide(L)'
;MGIRAKSTVSNTVLYVILVLMSIIWLTPFVCILLESFRTESTGRVGYIIPKQWGFDNYINLWTKTSFPIWFRNTLITALATAVLQTLMVLSVSYVLSRLRFKGRKLLMNTCLVLGMFPGFVTMIVLYKVLSGMGLTGANSVPGLILVYCASSGMGYYVSKGFFDTIPKSLDEAARVDGASRFQVFYKVIMPLSKPIVIYTVLTAFMAPWGDFMFAKYISHNTEVGMNVAVGLQC
;
A
#
# COMPACT_ATOMS: atom_id res chain seq x y z
N MET A 1 -44.35 22.53 9.02
CA MET A 1 -42.91 22.48 9.34
C MET A 1 -42.14 22.99 8.13
N GLY A 2 -41.40 24.11 8.25
CA GLY A 2 -40.71 24.72 7.15
C GLY A 2 -39.57 23.85 6.62
N ILE A 3 -39.23 23.97 5.34
CA ILE A 3 -38.19 23.21 4.63
C ILE A 3 -36.86 23.25 5.41
N ARG A 4 -36.50 24.34 6.04
CA ARG A 4 -35.29 24.48 6.90
C ARG A 4 -35.31 23.59 8.14
N ALA A 5 -36.46 23.45 8.80
CA ALA A 5 -36.57 22.59 10.01
C ALA A 5 -36.43 21.10 9.65
N LYS A 6 -36.97 20.68 8.49
CA LYS A 6 -36.85 19.32 7.99
C LYS A 6 -35.39 18.97 7.62
N SER A 7 -34.64 19.92 7.03
CA SER A 7 -33.22 19.73 6.73
C SER A 7 -32.35 19.67 7.98
N THR A 8 -32.65 20.48 9.02
CA THR A 8 -31.90 20.46 10.27
C THR A 8 -32.11 19.14 11.03
N VAL A 9 -33.36 18.65 11.15
CA VAL A 9 -33.61 17.34 11.76
C VAL A 9 -32.95 16.20 11.01
N SER A 10 -33.04 16.19 9.67
CA SER A 10 -32.35 15.19 8.83
C SER A 10 -30.83 15.22 9.03
N ASN A 11 -30.22 16.39 9.06
CA ASN A 11 -28.79 16.54 9.29
C ASN A 11 -28.37 16.08 10.70
N THR A 12 -29.16 16.42 11.73
CA THR A 12 -28.89 15.97 13.10
C THR A 12 -28.91 14.44 13.20
N VAL A 13 -29.92 13.79 12.62
CA VAL A 13 -30.01 12.32 12.59
C VAL A 13 -28.81 11.72 11.85
N LEU A 14 -28.43 12.31 10.71
CA LEU A 14 -27.25 11.86 9.94
C LEU A 14 -25.96 11.98 10.77
N TYR A 15 -25.75 13.11 11.45
CA TYR A 15 -24.57 13.28 12.31
C TYR A 15 -24.55 12.29 13.48
N VAL A 16 -25.69 12.03 14.12
CA VAL A 16 -25.78 11.01 15.20
C VAL A 16 -25.40 9.63 14.69
N ILE A 17 -25.93 9.23 13.52
CA ILE A 17 -25.57 7.95 12.89
C ILE A 17 -24.07 7.89 12.58
N LEU A 18 -23.50 8.94 11.98
CA LEU A 18 -22.08 8.99 11.64
C LEU A 18 -21.19 8.90 12.89
N VAL A 19 -21.56 9.58 13.99
CA VAL A 19 -20.82 9.52 15.26
C VAL A 19 -20.89 8.11 15.84
N LEU A 20 -22.07 7.48 15.88
CA LEU A 20 -22.22 6.10 16.35
C LEU A 20 -21.39 5.11 15.52
N MET A 21 -21.45 5.23 14.19
CA MET A 21 -20.61 4.41 13.31
C MET A 21 -19.12 4.63 13.56
N SER A 22 -18.68 5.89 13.73
CA SER A 22 -17.29 6.22 14.03
C SER A 22 -16.81 5.61 15.35
N ILE A 23 -17.65 5.64 16.39
CA ILE A 23 -17.33 5.02 17.68
C ILE A 23 -17.17 3.51 17.51
N ILE A 24 -18.11 2.84 16.81
CA ILE A 24 -18.03 1.39 16.55
C ILE A 24 -16.74 1.05 15.78
N TRP A 25 -16.40 1.83 14.77
CA TRP A 25 -15.19 1.62 13.96
C TRP A 25 -13.89 1.87 14.71
N LEU A 26 -13.87 2.84 15.63
CA LEU A 26 -12.68 3.17 16.41
C LEU A 26 -12.49 2.25 17.62
N THR A 27 -13.55 1.63 18.12
CA THR A 27 -13.50 0.74 19.30
C THR A 27 -12.40 -0.32 19.22
N PRO A 28 -12.26 -1.14 18.15
CA PRO A 28 -11.20 -2.16 18.09
C PRO A 28 -9.79 -1.54 18.16
N PHE A 29 -9.57 -0.38 17.54
CA PHE A 29 -8.27 0.28 17.59
C PHE A 29 -7.94 0.79 18.99
N VAL A 30 -8.92 1.37 19.68
CA VAL A 30 -8.77 1.78 21.07
C VAL A 30 -8.48 0.57 21.96
N CYS A 31 -9.19 -0.54 21.78
CA CYS A 31 -8.95 -1.77 22.54
C CYS A 31 -7.52 -2.31 22.32
N ILE A 32 -7.04 -2.34 21.08
CA ILE A 32 -5.67 -2.78 20.75
C ILE A 32 -4.65 -1.84 21.41
N LEU A 33 -4.88 -0.53 21.35
CA LEU A 33 -4.00 0.46 21.98
C LEU A 33 -3.96 0.29 23.51
N LEU A 34 -5.09 0.11 24.15
CA LEU A 34 -5.15 -0.14 25.60
C LEU A 34 -4.43 -1.45 25.96
N GLU A 35 -4.66 -2.51 25.18
CA GLU A 35 -4.03 -3.83 25.40
C GLU A 35 -2.51 -3.76 25.24
N SER A 36 -1.99 -2.92 24.36
CA SER A 36 -0.55 -2.79 24.14
C SER A 36 0.22 -2.28 25.36
N PHE A 37 -0.44 -1.52 26.24
CA PHE A 37 0.14 -1.01 27.49
C PHE A 37 -0.14 -1.92 28.70
N ARG A 38 -0.83 -3.04 28.54
CA ARG A 38 -1.13 -3.97 29.64
C ARG A 38 0.14 -4.71 30.06
N THR A 39 0.49 -4.65 31.36
CA THR A 39 1.61 -5.37 31.94
C THR A 39 1.19 -6.63 32.71
N GLU A 40 -0.09 -6.78 32.94
CA GLU A 40 -0.64 -7.96 33.60
C GLU A 40 -0.44 -9.22 32.75
N SER A 41 -0.23 -10.35 33.44
CA SER A 41 -0.09 -11.67 32.79
C SER A 41 -1.21 -11.93 31.79
N THR A 42 -0.84 -12.32 30.58
CA THR A 42 -1.68 -12.51 29.38
C THR A 42 -2.62 -13.73 29.46
N GLY A 43 -3.31 -13.91 30.59
CA GLY A 43 -4.48 -14.78 30.64
C GLY A 43 -5.69 -14.09 29.99
N ARG A 44 -6.73 -14.85 29.60
CA ARG A 44 -8.01 -14.28 29.13
C ARG A 44 -8.59 -13.39 30.20
N VAL A 45 -8.40 -12.08 30.07
CA VAL A 45 -8.85 -11.08 31.03
C VAL A 45 -10.25 -10.64 30.61
N GLY A 46 -11.19 -10.72 31.51
CA GLY A 46 -12.60 -10.35 31.27
C GLY A 46 -12.89 -8.84 31.29
N TYR A 47 -11.85 -7.98 31.17
CA TYR A 47 -12.00 -6.53 31.20
C TYR A 47 -11.13 -5.84 30.15
N ILE A 48 -11.65 -4.75 29.57
CA ILE A 48 -11.01 -4.03 28.46
C ILE A 48 -9.93 -3.08 28.95
N ILE A 49 -10.14 -2.38 30.06
CA ILE A 49 -9.22 -1.37 30.57
C ILE A 49 -8.15 -2.04 31.44
N PRO A 50 -6.85 -1.91 31.13
CA PRO A 50 -5.77 -2.47 31.94
C PRO A 50 -5.80 -1.93 33.37
N LYS A 51 -5.53 -2.78 34.34
CA LYS A 51 -5.36 -2.37 35.76
C LYS A 51 -3.92 -1.94 36.04
N GLN A 52 -2.96 -2.53 35.33
CA GLN A 52 -1.56 -2.16 35.41
C GLN A 52 -1.07 -1.71 34.05
N TRP A 53 -0.44 -0.55 34.00
CA TRP A 53 0.03 0.11 32.80
C TRP A 53 1.55 0.14 32.76
N GLY A 54 2.16 -0.20 31.62
CA GLY A 54 3.58 -0.13 31.44
C GLY A 54 4.01 -0.28 29.99
N PHE A 55 5.31 -0.23 29.78
CA PHE A 55 5.93 -0.37 28.45
C PHE A 55 6.61 -1.73 28.27
N ASP A 56 6.35 -2.70 29.15
CA ASP A 56 7.05 -3.99 29.17
C ASP A 56 6.87 -4.75 27.86
N ASN A 57 5.68 -4.69 27.24
CA ASN A 57 5.43 -5.31 25.95
C ASN A 57 6.33 -4.71 24.85
N TYR A 58 6.51 -3.40 24.84
CA TYR A 58 7.38 -2.72 23.88
C TYR A 58 8.85 -3.04 24.14
N ILE A 59 9.29 -3.00 25.39
CA ILE A 59 10.66 -3.33 25.78
C ILE A 59 10.97 -4.79 25.40
N ASN A 60 10.08 -5.73 25.74
CA ASN A 60 10.25 -7.13 25.41
C ASN A 60 10.30 -7.37 23.89
N LEU A 61 9.43 -6.69 23.13
CA LEU A 61 9.40 -6.78 21.68
C LEU A 61 10.74 -6.37 21.04
N TRP A 62 11.33 -5.27 21.53
CA TRP A 62 12.59 -4.76 20.99
C TRP A 62 13.83 -5.51 21.50
N THR A 63 13.81 -6.06 22.72
CA THR A 63 15.00 -6.66 23.35
C THR A 63 15.04 -8.17 23.33
N LYS A 64 13.85 -8.82 23.33
CA LYS A 64 13.77 -10.30 23.44
C LYS A 64 13.34 -11.00 22.16
N THR A 65 13.04 -10.24 21.10
CA THR A 65 12.62 -10.81 19.82
C THR A 65 13.47 -10.26 18.66
N SER A 66 13.38 -10.89 17.50
CA SER A 66 14.02 -10.40 16.27
C SER A 66 13.26 -9.27 15.58
N PHE A 67 12.32 -8.61 16.30
CA PHE A 67 11.49 -7.52 15.78
C PHE A 67 12.30 -6.38 15.12
N PRO A 68 13.44 -5.91 15.66
CA PRO A 68 14.24 -4.89 15.00
C PRO A 68 14.69 -5.27 13.60
N ILE A 69 15.00 -6.55 13.35
CA ILE A 69 15.39 -7.06 12.04
C ILE A 69 14.17 -7.05 11.11
N TRP A 70 13.02 -7.57 11.56
CA TRP A 70 11.78 -7.62 10.76
C TRP A 70 11.28 -6.23 10.41
N PHE A 71 11.34 -5.30 11.37
CA PHE A 71 10.96 -3.91 11.16
C PHE A 71 11.85 -3.23 10.11
N ARG A 72 13.17 -3.39 10.23
CA ARG A 72 14.13 -2.89 9.25
C ARG A 72 13.86 -3.44 7.86
N ASN A 73 13.64 -4.75 7.74
CA ASN A 73 13.34 -5.42 6.46
C ASN A 73 12.07 -4.87 5.83
N THR A 74 10.99 -4.75 6.62
CA THR A 74 9.72 -4.18 6.15
C THR A 74 9.89 -2.73 5.72
N LEU A 75 10.61 -1.92 6.50
CA LEU A 75 10.84 -0.51 6.19
C LEU A 75 11.65 -0.34 4.91
N ILE A 76 12.73 -1.12 4.72
CA ILE A 76 13.53 -1.11 3.50
C ILE A 76 12.68 -1.51 2.30
N THR A 77 11.92 -2.61 2.43
CA THR A 77 11.01 -3.08 1.38
C THR A 77 9.98 -2.00 1.05
N ALA A 78 9.34 -1.41 2.04
CA ALA A 78 8.31 -0.40 1.87
C ALA A 78 8.84 0.88 1.20
N LEU A 79 9.98 1.40 1.64
CA LEU A 79 10.60 2.58 1.06
C LEU A 79 11.07 2.34 -0.37
N ALA A 80 11.77 1.23 -0.61
CA ALA A 80 12.23 0.87 -1.95
C ALA A 80 11.07 0.68 -2.92
N THR A 81 10.02 -0.04 -2.49
CA THR A 81 8.80 -0.26 -3.27
C THR A 81 8.08 1.06 -3.53
N ALA A 82 7.90 1.90 -2.51
CA ALA A 82 7.24 3.20 -2.66
C ALA A 82 7.90 4.07 -3.73
N VAL A 83 9.23 4.10 -3.77
CA VAL A 83 9.96 4.89 -4.78
C VAL A 83 9.91 4.21 -6.16
N LEU A 84 10.36 2.97 -6.26
CA LEU A 84 10.51 2.29 -7.54
C LEU A 84 9.17 2.02 -8.22
N GLN A 85 8.19 1.49 -7.49
CA GLN A 85 6.86 1.22 -8.01
C GLN A 85 6.15 2.50 -8.45
N THR A 86 6.24 3.58 -7.66
CA THR A 86 5.62 4.87 -8.02
C THR A 86 6.22 5.42 -9.30
N LEU A 87 7.55 5.42 -9.44
CA LEU A 87 8.20 5.86 -10.66
C LEU A 87 7.76 5.04 -11.87
N MET A 88 7.70 3.71 -11.74
CA MET A 88 7.24 2.83 -12.82
C MET A 88 5.76 3.08 -13.15
N VAL A 89 4.89 3.10 -12.15
CA VAL A 89 3.44 3.28 -12.34
C VAL A 89 3.15 4.60 -13.03
N LEU A 90 3.70 5.70 -12.55
CA LEU A 90 3.42 7.03 -13.10
C LEU A 90 4.00 7.19 -14.51
N SER A 91 5.22 6.69 -14.75
CA SER A 91 5.85 6.76 -16.08
C SER A 91 5.08 5.94 -17.11
N VAL A 92 4.76 4.69 -16.80
CA VAL A 92 3.99 3.81 -17.70
C VAL A 92 2.60 4.37 -17.94
N SER A 93 1.92 4.83 -16.90
CA SER A 93 0.57 5.40 -16.99
C SER A 93 0.56 6.67 -17.85
N TYR A 94 1.58 7.53 -17.74
CA TYR A 94 1.72 8.71 -18.59
C TYR A 94 1.88 8.33 -20.06
N VAL A 95 2.75 7.36 -20.36
CA VAL A 95 2.93 6.85 -21.73
C VAL A 95 1.61 6.27 -22.25
N LEU A 96 0.92 5.47 -21.46
CA LEU A 96 -0.38 4.89 -21.81
C LEU A 96 -1.50 5.92 -21.93
N SER A 97 -1.44 7.05 -21.26
CA SER A 97 -2.44 8.12 -21.36
C SER A 97 -2.18 9.04 -22.55
N ARG A 98 -0.95 9.50 -22.75
CA ARG A 98 -0.59 10.58 -23.67
C ARG A 98 -0.05 10.13 -25.01
N LEU A 99 0.65 9.00 -25.05
CA LEU A 99 1.30 8.58 -26.29
C LEU A 99 0.41 7.60 -27.08
N ARG A 100 0.45 7.73 -28.41
CA ARG A 100 -0.20 6.80 -29.34
C ARG A 100 0.88 5.94 -29.96
N PHE A 101 0.83 4.61 -29.74
CA PHE A 101 1.73 3.65 -30.32
C PHE A 101 1.01 2.35 -30.66
N LYS A 102 1.54 1.60 -31.62
CA LYS A 102 1.02 0.28 -32.01
C LYS A 102 1.17 -0.68 -30.83
N GLY A 103 0.10 -1.42 -30.51
CA GLY A 103 0.09 -2.38 -29.38
C GLY A 103 -0.37 -1.81 -28.03
N ARG A 104 -0.64 -0.50 -27.88
CA ARG A 104 -1.11 0.10 -26.64
C ARG A 104 -2.33 -0.62 -26.03
N LYS A 105 -3.35 -0.92 -26.87
CA LYS A 105 -4.55 -1.64 -26.42
C LYS A 105 -4.23 -3.07 -25.97
N LEU A 106 -3.35 -3.76 -26.73
CA LEU A 106 -2.90 -5.10 -26.38
C LEU A 106 -2.21 -5.10 -25.02
N LEU A 107 -1.23 -4.20 -24.81
CA LEU A 107 -0.50 -4.08 -23.56
C LEU A 107 -1.46 -3.83 -22.38
N MET A 108 -2.40 -2.89 -22.54
CA MET A 108 -3.39 -2.60 -21.51
C MET A 108 -4.27 -3.82 -21.20
N ASN A 109 -4.80 -4.50 -22.21
CA ASN A 109 -5.63 -5.68 -22.01
C ASN A 109 -4.84 -6.82 -21.36
N THR A 110 -3.59 -7.02 -21.76
CA THR A 110 -2.70 -8.03 -21.14
C THR A 110 -2.48 -7.73 -19.66
N CYS A 111 -2.16 -6.48 -19.31
CA CYS A 111 -2.03 -6.09 -17.89
C CYS A 111 -3.32 -6.32 -17.09
N LEU A 112 -4.48 -6.06 -17.69
CA LEU A 112 -5.77 -6.31 -17.05
C LEU A 112 -6.00 -7.80 -16.82
N VAL A 113 -5.80 -8.62 -17.86
CA VAL A 113 -5.98 -10.08 -17.80
C VAL A 113 -5.03 -10.69 -16.78
N LEU A 114 -3.75 -10.28 -16.77
CA LEU A 114 -2.77 -10.75 -15.79
C LEU A 114 -3.18 -10.36 -14.35
N GLY A 115 -3.77 -9.18 -14.17
CA GLY A 115 -4.28 -8.75 -12.86
C GLY A 115 -5.51 -9.53 -12.37
N MET A 116 -6.18 -10.30 -13.22
CA MET A 116 -7.33 -11.14 -12.87
C MET A 116 -6.93 -12.57 -12.44
N PHE A 117 -5.66 -12.96 -12.60
CA PHE A 117 -5.22 -14.28 -12.16
C PHE A 117 -5.33 -14.44 -10.64
N PRO A 118 -5.74 -15.62 -10.17
CA PRO A 118 -5.80 -15.92 -8.75
C PRO A 118 -4.44 -15.71 -8.07
N GLY A 119 -4.42 -14.93 -7.00
CA GLY A 119 -3.18 -14.55 -6.30
C GLY A 119 -2.32 -15.73 -5.88
N PHE A 120 -2.93 -16.85 -5.46
CA PHE A 120 -2.21 -18.06 -5.08
C PHE A 120 -1.43 -18.70 -6.23
N VAL A 121 -1.98 -18.73 -7.43
CA VAL A 121 -1.28 -19.27 -8.62
C VAL A 121 -0.09 -18.40 -8.95
N THR A 122 -0.29 -17.09 -8.94
CA THR A 122 0.77 -16.11 -9.17
C THR A 122 1.89 -16.26 -8.13
N MET A 123 1.53 -16.46 -6.86
CA MET A 123 2.47 -16.65 -5.77
C MET A 123 3.40 -17.86 -5.97
N ILE A 124 2.86 -19.00 -6.42
CA ILE A 124 3.64 -20.21 -6.67
C ILE A 124 4.62 -20.00 -7.83
N VAL A 125 4.18 -19.35 -8.91
CA VAL A 125 5.03 -19.07 -10.07
C VAL A 125 6.15 -18.11 -9.70
N LEU A 126 5.83 -17.02 -9.02
CA LEU A 126 6.80 -16.03 -8.56
C LEU A 126 7.83 -16.63 -7.61
N TYR A 127 7.39 -17.50 -6.69
CA TYR A 127 8.30 -18.22 -5.82
C TYR A 127 9.34 -19.04 -6.62
N LYS A 128 8.89 -19.83 -7.61
CA LYS A 128 9.81 -20.62 -8.46
C LYS A 128 10.83 -19.73 -9.19
N VAL A 129 10.38 -18.60 -9.71
CA VAL A 129 11.26 -17.63 -10.38
C VAL A 129 12.28 -17.07 -9.39
N LEU A 130 11.82 -16.57 -8.23
CA LEU A 130 12.69 -15.98 -7.20
C LEU A 130 13.67 -17.01 -6.61
N SER A 131 13.23 -18.26 -6.41
CA SER A 131 14.07 -19.33 -5.93
C SER A 131 15.19 -19.66 -6.95
N GLY A 132 14.85 -19.68 -8.25
CA GLY A 132 15.85 -19.81 -9.32
C GLY A 132 16.87 -18.68 -9.38
N MET A 133 16.49 -17.49 -8.89
CA MET A 133 17.37 -16.30 -8.79
C MET A 133 18.14 -16.22 -7.47
N GLY A 134 17.89 -17.13 -6.50
CA GLY A 134 18.48 -17.07 -5.17
C GLY A 134 17.91 -15.95 -4.29
N LEU A 135 16.70 -15.44 -4.58
CA LEU A 135 16.03 -14.33 -3.90
C LEU A 135 14.95 -14.82 -2.91
N THR A 136 15.24 -15.91 -2.21
CA THR A 136 14.36 -16.53 -1.19
C THR A 136 15.14 -16.74 0.11
N GLY A 137 14.46 -17.09 1.18
CA GLY A 137 15.07 -17.29 2.50
C GLY A 137 15.68 -16.01 3.06
N ALA A 138 16.95 -16.04 3.40
CA ALA A 138 17.68 -14.88 3.92
C ALA A 138 17.74 -13.69 2.93
N ASN A 139 17.65 -13.96 1.62
CA ASN A 139 17.68 -12.97 0.55
C ASN A 139 16.26 -12.59 0.06
N SER A 140 15.24 -12.78 0.86
CA SER A 140 13.84 -12.52 0.47
C SER A 140 13.53 -11.03 0.28
N VAL A 141 14.21 -10.13 0.99
CA VAL A 141 13.94 -8.68 0.92
C VAL A 141 14.03 -8.12 -0.51
N PRO A 142 15.14 -8.31 -1.27
CA PRO A 142 15.18 -7.87 -2.67
C PRO A 142 14.16 -8.61 -3.55
N GLY A 143 13.85 -9.87 -3.26
CA GLY A 143 12.79 -10.62 -3.95
C GLY A 143 11.42 -9.98 -3.77
N LEU A 144 11.06 -9.60 -2.55
CA LEU A 144 9.81 -8.91 -2.23
C LEU A 144 9.73 -7.55 -2.95
N ILE A 145 10.79 -6.74 -2.92
CA ILE A 145 10.85 -5.45 -3.64
C ILE A 145 10.57 -5.65 -5.12
N LEU A 146 11.23 -6.62 -5.75
CA LEU A 146 11.08 -6.91 -7.17
C LEU A 146 9.63 -7.30 -7.52
N VAL A 147 9.02 -8.16 -6.71
CA VAL A 147 7.64 -8.60 -6.94
C VAL A 147 6.64 -7.48 -6.73
N TYR A 148 6.75 -6.68 -5.67
CA TYR A 148 5.84 -5.55 -5.47
C TYR A 148 5.95 -4.53 -6.59
N CYS A 149 7.16 -4.23 -7.08
CA CYS A 149 7.34 -3.36 -8.23
C CYS A 149 6.71 -3.94 -9.51
N ALA A 150 6.87 -5.25 -9.75
CA ALA A 150 6.33 -5.92 -10.93
C ALA A 150 4.80 -6.06 -10.91
N SER A 151 4.21 -6.22 -9.73
CA SER A 151 2.76 -6.46 -9.56
C SER A 151 1.88 -5.21 -9.73
N SER A 152 2.34 -4.22 -10.46
CA SER A 152 1.72 -2.88 -10.53
C SER A 152 0.61 -2.74 -11.59
N GLY A 153 0.19 -3.82 -12.25
CA GLY A 153 -0.72 -3.78 -13.40
C GLY A 153 -2.00 -2.95 -13.18
N MET A 154 -2.68 -3.15 -12.05
CA MET A 154 -3.89 -2.36 -11.71
C MET A 154 -3.55 -0.90 -11.41
N GLY A 155 -2.39 -0.60 -10.83
CA GLY A 155 -1.91 0.75 -10.58
C GLY A 155 -1.76 1.57 -11.86
N TYR A 156 -1.35 0.93 -12.96
CA TYR A 156 -1.28 1.59 -14.27
C TYR A 156 -2.65 2.07 -14.75
N TYR A 157 -3.70 1.29 -14.53
CA TYR A 157 -5.06 1.66 -14.93
C TYR A 157 -5.59 2.84 -14.12
N VAL A 158 -5.45 2.78 -12.80
CA VAL A 158 -5.93 3.83 -11.89
C VAL A 158 -5.22 5.15 -12.21
N SER A 159 -3.90 5.12 -12.30
CA SER A 159 -3.10 6.33 -12.56
C SER A 159 -3.32 6.86 -13.97
N LYS A 160 -3.45 5.98 -14.97
CA LYS A 160 -3.84 6.38 -16.34
C LYS A 160 -5.22 7.03 -16.37
N GLY A 161 -6.20 6.45 -15.67
CA GLY A 161 -7.54 7.01 -15.57
C GLY A 161 -7.52 8.44 -15.04
N PHE A 162 -6.71 8.70 -14.01
CA PHE A 162 -6.50 10.05 -13.49
C PHE A 162 -5.86 10.97 -14.53
N PHE A 163 -4.77 10.54 -15.19
CA PHE A 163 -4.12 11.36 -16.22
C PHE A 163 -5.04 11.69 -17.40
N ASP A 164 -5.98 10.79 -17.73
CA ASP A 164 -6.95 11.02 -18.79
C ASP A 164 -7.96 12.15 -18.46
N THR A 165 -8.15 12.48 -17.17
CA THR A 165 -9.01 13.62 -16.75
C THR A 165 -8.35 14.97 -16.96
N ILE A 166 -7.02 15.02 -17.09
CA ILE A 166 -6.28 16.26 -17.31
C ILE A 166 -6.40 16.65 -18.79
N PRO A 167 -6.84 17.88 -19.12
CA PRO A 167 -7.00 18.34 -20.49
C PRO A 167 -5.69 18.24 -21.30
N LYS A 168 -5.75 17.69 -22.50
CA LYS A 168 -4.57 17.55 -23.39
C LYS A 168 -4.07 18.88 -23.92
N SER A 169 -4.91 19.91 -23.92
CA SER A 169 -4.52 21.28 -24.30
C SER A 169 -3.36 21.83 -23.47
N LEU A 170 -3.22 21.38 -22.21
CA LEU A 170 -2.07 21.76 -21.36
C LEU A 170 -0.76 21.19 -21.88
N ASP A 171 -0.79 19.93 -22.35
CA ASP A 171 0.38 19.29 -22.96
C ASP A 171 0.75 19.97 -24.27
N GLU A 172 -0.27 20.33 -25.08
CA GLU A 172 -0.11 20.99 -26.38
C GLU A 172 0.46 22.40 -26.21
N ALA A 173 -0.09 23.19 -25.29
CA ALA A 173 0.41 24.53 -24.97
C ALA A 173 1.88 24.49 -24.53
N ALA A 174 2.23 23.62 -23.57
CA ALA A 174 3.60 23.48 -23.12
C ALA A 174 4.57 23.06 -24.25
N ARG A 175 4.10 22.26 -25.22
CA ARG A 175 4.91 21.88 -26.39
C ARG A 175 5.07 23.01 -27.39
N VAL A 176 4.08 23.87 -27.55
CA VAL A 176 4.19 25.10 -28.36
C VAL A 176 5.25 26.02 -27.76
N ASP A 177 5.31 26.08 -26.42
CA ASP A 177 6.35 26.81 -25.66
C ASP A 177 7.74 26.15 -25.71
N GLY A 178 7.91 25.06 -26.49
CA GLY A 178 9.19 24.38 -26.69
C GLY A 178 9.54 23.34 -25.62
N ALA A 179 8.62 22.96 -24.72
CA ALA A 179 8.90 21.94 -23.72
C ALA A 179 9.03 20.54 -24.35
N SER A 180 10.05 19.81 -23.94
CA SER A 180 10.20 18.39 -24.27
C SER A 180 9.12 17.54 -23.58
N ARG A 181 8.87 16.31 -24.07
CA ARG A 181 7.88 15.38 -23.46
C ARG A 181 8.18 15.09 -21.99
N PHE A 182 9.44 15.00 -21.63
CA PHE A 182 9.88 14.80 -20.25
C PHE A 182 9.59 16.05 -19.39
N GLN A 183 9.81 17.24 -19.93
CA GLN A 183 9.48 18.48 -19.24
C GLN A 183 7.96 18.64 -19.04
N VAL A 184 7.15 18.28 -20.03
CA VAL A 184 5.69 18.25 -19.89
C VAL A 184 5.28 17.30 -18.78
N PHE A 185 5.84 16.07 -18.76
CA PHE A 185 5.56 15.09 -17.69
C PHE A 185 5.90 15.67 -16.32
N TYR A 186 7.15 16.12 -16.13
CA TYR A 186 7.64 16.49 -14.80
C TYR A 186 7.14 17.87 -14.33
N LYS A 187 7.10 18.88 -15.24
CA LYS A 187 6.75 20.26 -14.86
C LYS A 187 5.26 20.59 -14.96
N VAL A 188 4.50 19.85 -15.76
CA VAL A 188 3.07 20.15 -15.99
C VAL A 188 2.20 19.06 -15.37
N ILE A 189 2.38 17.80 -15.81
CA ILE A 189 1.47 16.72 -15.42
C ILE A 189 1.67 16.30 -13.97
N MET A 190 2.91 16.11 -13.51
CA MET A 190 3.18 15.66 -12.14
C MET A 190 2.65 16.62 -11.06
N PRO A 191 2.83 17.95 -11.15
CA PRO A 191 2.25 18.90 -10.19
C PRO A 191 0.71 18.89 -10.16
N LEU A 192 0.07 18.73 -11.32
CA LEU A 192 -1.39 18.62 -11.43
C LEU A 192 -1.90 17.28 -10.90
N SER A 193 -1.04 16.28 -10.84
CA SER A 193 -1.37 14.91 -10.46
C SER A 193 -1.03 14.57 -9.02
N LYS A 194 -0.78 15.55 -8.15
CA LYS A 194 -0.44 15.32 -6.73
C LYS A 194 -1.33 14.29 -6.04
N PRO A 195 -2.68 14.28 -6.19
CA PRO A 195 -3.53 13.30 -5.52
C PRO A 195 -3.20 11.87 -5.89
N ILE A 196 -2.99 11.57 -7.18
CA ILE A 196 -2.68 10.21 -7.64
C ILE A 196 -1.24 9.81 -7.27
N VAL A 197 -0.30 10.76 -7.24
CA VAL A 197 1.07 10.51 -6.77
C VAL A 197 1.05 10.10 -5.30
N ILE A 198 0.37 10.85 -4.44
CA ILE A 198 0.23 10.54 -3.01
C ILE A 198 -0.45 9.18 -2.83
N TYR A 199 -1.54 8.92 -3.54
CA TYR A 199 -2.22 7.62 -3.51
C TYR A 199 -1.27 6.47 -3.88
N THR A 200 -0.51 6.60 -4.96
CA THR A 200 0.40 5.55 -5.43
C THR A 200 1.54 5.31 -4.44
N VAL A 201 2.13 6.38 -3.89
CA VAL A 201 3.19 6.28 -2.86
C VAL A 201 2.66 5.58 -1.60
N LEU A 202 1.50 6.01 -1.10
CA LEU A 202 0.91 5.43 0.12
C LEU A 202 0.56 3.95 -0.06
N THR A 203 -0.09 3.59 -1.17
CA THR A 203 -0.46 2.18 -1.41
C THR A 203 0.77 1.30 -1.58
N ALA A 204 1.80 1.77 -2.28
CA ALA A 204 3.06 1.06 -2.46
C ALA A 204 3.84 0.91 -1.14
N PHE A 205 3.83 1.94 -0.29
CA PHE A 205 4.47 1.90 1.03
C PHE A 205 3.76 0.97 2.01
N MET A 206 2.43 0.95 1.99
CA MET A 206 1.65 0.14 2.94
C MET A 206 1.58 -1.34 2.59
N ALA A 207 1.73 -1.72 1.32
CA ALA A 207 1.61 -3.10 0.88
C ALA A 207 2.50 -4.10 1.64
N PRO A 208 3.81 -3.86 1.84
CA PRO A 208 4.69 -4.79 2.56
C PRO A 208 4.36 -4.98 4.04
N TRP A 209 3.68 -4.03 4.68
CA TRP A 209 3.34 -4.09 6.10
C TRP A 209 2.25 -5.12 6.42
N GLY A 210 1.32 -5.32 5.50
CA GLY A 210 0.20 -6.25 5.66
C GLY A 210 0.39 -7.60 4.97
N ASP A 211 1.47 -7.78 4.20
CA ASP A 211 1.68 -9.02 3.47
C ASP A 211 2.30 -10.10 4.36
N PHE A 212 1.45 -11.02 4.78
CA PHE A 212 1.87 -12.20 5.52
C PHE A 212 2.12 -13.40 4.61
N MET A 213 1.18 -13.70 3.71
CA MET A 213 1.20 -14.96 2.96
C MET A 213 2.39 -15.08 2.02
N PHE A 214 2.58 -14.09 1.16
CA PHE A 214 3.64 -14.12 0.17
C PHE A 214 5.01 -13.96 0.83
N ALA A 215 5.12 -13.05 1.79
CA ALA A 215 6.36 -12.84 2.55
C ALA A 215 6.78 -14.10 3.32
N LYS A 216 5.84 -14.80 3.96
CA LYS A 216 6.11 -16.07 4.65
C LYS A 216 6.60 -17.15 3.70
N TYR A 217 5.95 -17.25 2.53
CA TYR A 217 6.30 -18.25 1.53
C TYR A 217 7.70 -18.04 0.95
N ILE A 218 8.11 -16.78 0.76
CA ILE A 218 9.43 -16.45 0.23
C ILE A 218 10.52 -16.51 1.29
N SER A 219 10.25 -16.07 2.52
CA SER A 219 11.27 -16.01 3.58
C SER A 219 11.63 -17.37 4.18
N HIS A 220 10.83 -18.41 3.94
CA HIS A 220 11.03 -19.77 4.50
C HIS A 220 11.21 -19.78 6.02
N ASN A 221 10.53 -18.91 6.75
CA ASN A 221 10.70 -18.73 8.19
C ASN A 221 12.15 -18.43 8.62
N THR A 222 12.97 -17.88 7.73
CA THR A 222 14.32 -17.45 8.06
C THR A 222 14.26 -16.07 8.71
N GLU A 223 14.64 -15.95 9.98
CA GLU A 223 14.52 -14.71 10.76
C GLU A 223 15.09 -13.46 10.06
N VAL A 224 16.22 -13.64 9.37
CA VAL A 224 16.89 -12.55 8.63
C VAL A 224 16.07 -12.05 7.43
N GLY A 225 15.22 -12.92 6.85
CA GLY A 225 14.44 -12.61 5.67
C GLY A 225 12.98 -12.21 5.94
N MET A 226 12.50 -12.36 7.17
CA MET A 226 11.11 -12.07 7.53
C MET A 226 10.79 -10.58 7.50
N ASN A 227 9.54 -10.26 7.18
CA ASN A 227 8.92 -8.96 7.44
C ASN A 227 8.20 -8.97 8.80
N VAL A 228 7.68 -7.80 9.23
CA VAL A 228 6.95 -7.66 10.50
C VAL A 228 5.73 -8.58 10.56
N ALA A 229 4.96 -8.67 9.49
CA ALA A 229 3.74 -9.47 9.47
C ALA A 229 4.01 -10.96 9.69
N VAL A 230 5.13 -11.48 9.19
CA VAL A 230 5.55 -12.88 9.38
C VAL A 230 6.16 -13.07 10.77
N GLY A 231 7.07 -12.20 11.17
CA GLY A 231 7.80 -12.33 12.42
C GLY A 231 6.92 -12.27 13.67
N LEU A 232 5.85 -11.47 13.64
CA LEU A 232 4.89 -11.40 14.76
C LEU A 232 3.99 -12.63 14.92
N GLN A 233 3.98 -13.56 13.94
CA GLN A 233 3.17 -14.79 13.99
C GLN A 233 4.01 -16.06 14.19
N CYS A 234 5.32 -15.93 14.23
CA CYS A 234 6.24 -17.01 14.55
C CYS A 234 6.66 -16.96 16.01
#